data_fdd44a5bc9142548c4e9ce9732794672
#
_entry.id   fdd44a5bc9142548c4e9ce9732794672
#
_cell.length_a   1.000
_cell.length_b   1.000
_cell.length_c   1.000
_cell.angle_alpha   90.00
_cell.angle_beta   90.00
_cell.angle_gamma   90.00
#
_symmetry.space_group_name_H-M   'P 1'
#
loop_
_entity.id
_entity.type
_entity.pdbx_description
1 polymer ?
#
loop_
_entity_poly.entity_id
_entity_poly.type
_entity_poly.pdbx_seq_one_letter_code
_entity_poly.pdbx_strand_id
1 'polypeptide(L)'
;MTKVLITDPIDQTGIDILSQVAQVDQKIGISDSELASIIKDYDALMIRSGTQVTEKIINSSSKLRIIGRAGVGVDNVDVKAATQKGVLVVNSPGGNTIAAAEHTIAMMLALSRHIPIANSSTLLGKWERKKFVGNELYMKKLGVVGLSLIHI
;
A
#
# COMPACT_ATOMS: atom_id res chain seq x y z
N MET A 1 12.17 -15.59 21.92
CA MET A 1 11.24 -15.77 20.79
C MET A 1 11.16 -14.45 20.07
N THR A 2 11.25 -14.43 18.74
CA THR A 2 11.15 -13.21 17.93
C THR A 2 9.78 -12.60 18.07
N LYS A 3 9.69 -11.28 18.27
CA LYS A 3 8.44 -10.55 18.38
C LYS A 3 8.23 -9.65 17.18
N VAL A 4 7.07 -9.77 16.56
CA VAL A 4 6.64 -8.97 15.40
C VAL A 4 5.47 -8.08 15.79
N LEU A 5 5.57 -6.80 15.52
CA LEU A 5 4.47 -5.86 15.65
C LEU A 5 3.86 -5.59 14.28
N ILE A 6 2.53 -5.64 14.16
CA ILE A 6 1.77 -5.27 12.98
C ILE A 6 0.95 -4.03 13.30
N THR A 7 1.12 -2.95 12.54
CA THR A 7 0.44 -1.67 12.79
C THR A 7 -0.54 -1.25 11.70
N ASP A 8 -0.51 -1.93 10.55
CA ASP A 8 -1.48 -1.74 9.47
C ASP A 8 -2.24 -3.05 9.17
N PRO A 9 -3.47 -3.00 8.68
CA PRO A 9 -4.21 -4.21 8.29
C PRO A 9 -3.48 -4.97 7.19
N ILE A 10 -3.19 -6.24 7.41
CA ILE A 10 -2.66 -7.19 6.41
C ILE A 10 -3.59 -8.40 6.32
N ASP A 11 -3.43 -9.18 5.25
CA ASP A 11 -4.20 -10.41 5.05
C ASP A 11 -3.92 -11.43 6.16
N GLN A 12 -4.96 -12.16 6.59
CA GLN A 12 -4.86 -13.16 7.64
C GLN A 12 -3.83 -14.24 7.32
N THR A 13 -3.71 -14.63 6.07
CA THR A 13 -2.72 -15.61 5.61
C THR A 13 -1.29 -15.17 5.96
N GLY A 14 -0.99 -13.88 5.82
CA GLY A 14 0.31 -13.31 6.20
C GLY A 14 0.55 -13.38 7.70
N ILE A 15 -0.46 -13.12 8.50
CA ILE A 15 -0.41 -13.22 9.97
C ILE A 15 -0.17 -14.68 10.39
N ASP A 16 -0.87 -15.62 9.77
CA ASP A 16 -0.77 -17.05 10.07
C ASP A 16 0.65 -17.57 9.75
N ILE A 17 1.24 -17.14 8.63
CA ILE A 17 2.63 -17.48 8.27
C ILE A 17 3.61 -16.93 9.29
N LEU A 18 3.48 -15.66 9.69
CA LEU A 18 4.36 -15.05 10.68
C LEU A 18 4.24 -15.73 12.05
N SER A 19 3.02 -16.11 12.44
CA SER A 19 2.73 -16.75 13.72
C SER A 19 3.33 -18.14 13.87
N GLN A 20 3.73 -18.80 12.79
CA GLN A 20 4.45 -20.07 12.83
C GLN A 20 5.89 -19.93 13.34
N VAL A 21 6.48 -18.74 13.19
CA VAL A 21 7.92 -18.51 13.47
C VAL A 21 8.17 -17.41 14.50
N ALA A 22 7.14 -16.65 14.87
CA ALA A 22 7.28 -15.51 15.77
C ALA A 22 6.03 -15.31 16.64
N GLN A 23 6.17 -14.57 17.72
CA GLN A 23 5.04 -13.99 18.44
C GLN A 23 4.58 -12.75 17.68
N VAL A 24 3.32 -12.71 17.27
CA VAL A 24 2.74 -11.62 16.48
C VAL A 24 1.75 -10.84 17.34
N ASP A 25 2.03 -9.54 17.50
CA ASP A 25 1.13 -8.60 18.16
C ASP A 25 0.56 -7.64 17.12
N GLN A 26 -0.75 -7.46 17.12
CA GLN A 26 -1.44 -6.52 16.22
C GLN A 26 -1.90 -5.28 17.00
N LYS A 27 -1.45 -4.11 16.56
CA LYS A 27 -1.88 -2.81 17.09
C LYS A 27 -2.18 -1.85 15.94
N ILE A 28 -3.32 -2.07 15.33
CA ILE A 28 -3.71 -1.36 14.11
C ILE A 28 -4.10 0.09 14.43
N GLY A 29 -3.54 1.04 13.65
CA GLY A 29 -3.87 2.45 13.73
C GLY A 29 -3.34 3.17 14.97
N ILE A 30 -2.30 2.64 15.61
CA ILE A 30 -1.64 3.34 16.73
C ILE A 30 -0.97 4.63 16.28
N SER A 31 -0.87 5.59 17.19
CA SER A 31 -0.18 6.85 16.93
C SER A 31 1.34 6.68 16.85
N ASP A 32 2.02 7.61 16.17
CA ASP A 32 3.49 7.63 16.08
C ASP A 32 4.15 7.66 17.47
N SER A 33 3.56 8.39 18.42
CA SER A 33 4.06 8.48 19.79
C SER A 33 3.94 7.15 20.55
N GLU A 34 2.84 6.44 20.35
CA GLU A 34 2.63 5.12 20.93
C GLU A 34 3.58 4.11 20.28
N LEU A 35 3.69 4.11 18.95
CA LEU A 35 4.62 3.25 18.24
C LEU A 35 6.06 3.46 18.73
N ALA A 36 6.52 4.71 18.85
CA ALA A 36 7.85 5.03 19.37
C ALA A 36 8.08 4.51 20.80
N SER A 37 7.04 4.46 21.62
CA SER A 37 7.15 4.00 23.02
C SER A 37 7.28 2.49 23.16
N ILE A 38 6.64 1.73 22.25
CA ILE A 38 6.57 0.25 22.34
C ILE A 38 7.52 -0.48 21.41
N ILE A 39 8.00 0.16 20.33
CA ILE A 39 8.82 -0.50 19.30
C ILE A 39 10.12 -1.12 19.87
N LYS A 40 10.61 -0.63 20.98
CA LYS A 40 11.78 -1.16 21.69
C LYS A 40 11.64 -2.63 22.13
N ASP A 41 10.42 -3.13 22.22
CA ASP A 41 10.11 -4.48 22.68
C ASP A 41 10.00 -5.49 21.53
N TYR A 42 10.13 -5.02 20.27
CA TYR A 42 9.92 -5.82 19.05
C TYR A 42 11.19 -5.95 18.22
N ASP A 43 11.37 -7.12 17.62
CA ASP A 43 12.46 -7.45 16.71
C ASP A 43 12.11 -7.09 15.25
N ALA A 44 10.83 -7.09 14.91
CA ALA A 44 10.32 -6.80 13.58
C ALA A 44 9.08 -5.93 13.62
N LEU A 45 8.93 -5.08 12.60
CA LEU A 45 7.75 -4.24 12.37
C LEU A 45 7.17 -4.55 10.99
N MET A 46 5.87 -4.87 10.91
CA MET A 46 5.16 -5.11 9.67
C MET A 46 4.13 -4.01 9.45
N ILE A 47 4.22 -3.34 8.30
CA ILE A 47 3.39 -2.18 7.94
C ILE A 47 2.83 -2.29 6.52
N ARG A 48 1.91 -1.38 6.20
CA ARG A 48 1.55 -1.02 4.82
C ARG A 48 1.78 0.48 4.61
N SER A 49 0.80 1.19 4.05
CA SER A 49 0.90 2.62 3.74
C SER A 49 0.40 3.55 4.85
N GLY A 50 -0.28 3.03 5.85
CA GLY A 50 -0.89 3.83 6.91
C GLY A 50 0.10 4.30 7.97
N THR A 51 1.05 3.45 8.32
CA THR A 51 2.06 3.74 9.34
C THR A 51 3.26 4.48 8.75
N GLN A 52 3.65 5.60 9.36
CA GLN A 52 4.88 6.34 9.03
C GLN A 52 6.01 5.89 9.96
N VAL A 53 7.10 5.37 9.41
CA VAL A 53 8.27 4.92 10.18
C VAL A 53 9.39 5.92 10.03
N THR A 54 9.36 6.93 10.87
CA THR A 54 10.33 8.03 10.89
C THR A 54 11.64 7.63 11.56
N GLU A 55 12.70 8.43 11.36
CA GLU A 55 13.98 8.30 12.09
C GLU A 55 13.77 8.20 13.61
N LYS A 56 12.85 8.99 14.17
CA LYS A 56 12.53 8.99 15.60
C LYS A 56 12.05 7.60 16.07
N ILE A 57 11.14 6.97 15.33
CA ILE A 57 10.61 5.64 15.65
C ILE A 57 11.74 4.60 15.56
N ILE A 58 12.51 4.64 14.47
CA ILE A 58 13.64 3.72 14.28
C ILE A 58 14.63 3.85 15.43
N ASN A 59 14.98 5.09 15.80
CA ASN A 59 15.94 5.35 16.88
C ASN A 59 15.42 4.98 18.28
N SER A 60 14.11 4.93 18.47
CA SER A 60 13.49 4.52 19.74
C SER A 60 13.63 3.04 20.07
N SER A 61 14.04 2.19 19.11
CA SER A 61 14.24 0.77 19.34
C SER A 61 15.72 0.38 19.33
N SER A 62 16.11 -0.48 20.28
CA SER A 62 17.42 -1.14 20.31
C SER A 62 17.38 -2.59 19.76
N LYS A 63 16.17 -3.14 19.55
CA LYS A 63 15.97 -4.54 19.14
C LYS A 63 15.51 -4.70 17.71
N LEU A 64 14.94 -3.66 17.10
CA LEU A 64 14.40 -3.72 15.76
C LEU A 64 15.49 -4.08 14.75
N ARG A 65 15.26 -5.16 14.02
CA ARG A 65 16.18 -5.72 13.03
C ARG A 65 15.64 -5.61 11.61
N ILE A 66 14.31 -5.61 11.46
CA ILE A 66 13.67 -5.63 10.15
C ILE A 66 12.35 -4.86 10.18
N ILE A 67 12.11 -4.11 9.11
CA ILE A 67 10.84 -3.46 8.79
C ILE A 67 10.34 -4.07 7.48
N GLY A 68 9.20 -4.75 7.52
CA GLY A 68 8.54 -5.31 6.35
C GLY A 68 7.38 -4.40 5.91
N ARG A 69 7.34 -4.01 4.64
CA ARG A 69 6.20 -3.30 4.07
C ARG A 69 5.44 -4.21 3.10
N ALA A 70 4.18 -4.52 3.42
CA ALA A 70 3.28 -5.23 2.51
C ALA A 70 2.80 -4.28 1.39
N GLY A 71 3.68 -4.00 0.43
CA GLY A 71 3.46 -3.12 -0.70
C GLY A 71 4.74 -2.89 -1.50
N VAL A 72 4.64 -2.17 -2.62
CA VAL A 72 5.77 -1.98 -3.55
C VAL A 72 6.68 -0.84 -3.12
N GLY A 73 6.14 0.33 -2.79
CA GLY A 73 6.94 1.48 -2.37
C GLY A 73 7.45 1.33 -0.94
N VAL A 74 8.35 2.21 -0.52
CA VAL A 74 8.87 2.34 0.85
C VAL A 74 8.91 3.81 1.31
N ASP A 75 8.11 4.64 0.68
CA ASP A 75 8.03 6.09 0.85
C ASP A 75 7.62 6.52 2.27
N ASN A 76 6.94 5.65 3.00
CA ASN A 76 6.55 5.86 4.40
C ASN A 76 7.58 5.31 5.41
N VAL A 77 8.77 4.91 4.97
CA VAL A 77 9.87 4.46 5.84
C VAL A 77 11.11 5.32 5.60
N ASP A 78 11.72 5.82 6.65
CA ASP A 78 13.03 6.46 6.56
C ASP A 78 14.12 5.39 6.36
N VAL A 79 14.30 5.00 5.09
CA VAL A 79 15.26 3.97 4.70
C VAL A 79 16.70 4.37 5.06
N LYS A 80 17.02 5.67 5.01
CA LYS A 80 18.35 6.17 5.36
C LYS A 80 18.64 5.95 6.84
N ALA A 81 17.71 6.33 7.71
CA ALA A 81 17.83 6.10 9.14
C ALA A 81 17.89 4.60 9.49
N ALA A 82 17.05 3.78 8.83
CA ALA A 82 17.07 2.34 8.98
C ALA A 82 18.43 1.74 8.62
N THR A 83 19.00 2.13 7.48
CA THR A 83 20.32 1.69 7.02
C THR A 83 21.42 2.08 8.00
N GLN A 84 21.42 3.31 8.48
CA GLN A 84 22.41 3.79 9.46
C GLN A 84 22.36 3.00 10.77
N LYS A 85 21.18 2.54 11.16
CA LYS A 85 20.97 1.76 12.38
C LYS A 85 21.14 0.24 12.16
N GLY A 86 21.37 -0.20 10.93
CA GLY A 86 21.50 -1.62 10.59
C GLY A 86 20.15 -2.36 10.60
N VAL A 87 19.04 -1.64 10.43
CA VAL A 87 17.69 -2.21 10.30
C VAL A 87 17.39 -2.48 8.84
N LEU A 88 17.08 -3.73 8.52
CA LEU A 88 16.72 -4.14 7.16
C LEU A 88 15.31 -3.64 6.80
N VAL A 89 15.16 -3.05 5.64
CA VAL A 89 13.85 -2.69 5.07
C VAL A 89 13.55 -3.60 3.90
N VAL A 90 12.44 -4.33 3.96
CA VAL A 90 11.98 -5.24 2.90
C VAL A 90 10.57 -4.85 2.45
N ASN A 91 10.30 -5.05 1.18
CA ASN A 91 9.01 -4.76 0.56
C ASN A 91 8.51 -5.97 -0.25
N SER A 92 7.31 -5.85 -0.83
CA SER A 92 6.72 -6.85 -1.72
C SER A 92 6.70 -6.30 -3.15
N PRO A 93 7.80 -6.41 -3.92
CA PRO A 93 7.85 -5.91 -5.28
C PRO A 93 6.89 -6.71 -6.19
N GLY A 94 6.13 -6.00 -7.01
CA GLY A 94 5.25 -6.62 -8.01
C GLY A 94 3.90 -7.13 -7.50
N GLY A 95 3.63 -7.10 -6.19
CA GLY A 95 2.41 -7.67 -5.60
C GLY A 95 1.09 -7.07 -6.10
N ASN A 96 1.10 -5.86 -6.65
CA ASN A 96 -0.08 -5.19 -7.19
C ASN A 96 0.10 -4.66 -8.62
N THR A 97 1.15 -5.05 -9.32
CA THR A 97 1.49 -4.49 -10.65
C THR A 97 0.36 -4.70 -11.65
N ILE A 98 -0.13 -5.93 -11.79
CA ILE A 98 -1.23 -6.25 -12.71
C ILE A 98 -2.51 -5.54 -12.30
N ALA A 99 -2.88 -5.59 -11.01
CA ALA A 99 -4.08 -4.92 -10.50
C ALA A 99 -4.05 -3.40 -10.73
N ALA A 100 -2.89 -2.76 -10.55
CA ALA A 100 -2.72 -1.33 -10.81
C ALA A 100 -2.85 -1.01 -12.31
N ALA A 101 -2.27 -1.81 -13.19
CA ALA A 101 -2.37 -1.64 -14.63
C ALA A 101 -3.82 -1.81 -15.13
N GLU A 102 -4.49 -2.86 -14.72
CA GLU A 102 -5.90 -3.11 -15.07
C GLU A 102 -6.82 -1.99 -14.57
N HIS A 103 -6.64 -1.56 -13.32
CA HIS A 103 -7.43 -0.46 -12.75
C HIS A 103 -7.20 0.84 -13.52
N THR A 104 -5.96 1.13 -13.91
CA THR A 104 -5.63 2.31 -14.72
C THR A 104 -6.36 2.30 -16.06
N ILE A 105 -6.35 1.16 -16.76
CA ILE A 105 -7.07 0.99 -18.02
C ILE A 105 -8.59 1.11 -17.82
N ALA A 106 -9.12 0.47 -16.77
CA ALA A 106 -10.54 0.53 -16.45
C ALA A 106 -11.00 1.96 -16.16
N MET A 107 -10.24 2.73 -15.37
CA MET A 107 -10.53 4.13 -15.07
C MET A 107 -10.48 5.02 -16.32
N MET A 108 -9.51 4.80 -17.18
CA MET A 108 -9.36 5.53 -18.43
C MET A 108 -10.56 5.30 -19.36
N LEU A 109 -11.00 4.05 -19.51
CA LEU A 109 -12.19 3.70 -20.29
C LEU A 109 -13.47 4.22 -19.65
N ALA A 110 -13.61 4.09 -18.34
CA ALA A 110 -14.78 4.60 -17.60
C ALA A 110 -14.93 6.11 -17.74
N LEU A 111 -13.83 6.85 -17.64
CA LEU A 111 -13.81 8.31 -17.85
C LEU A 111 -14.17 8.68 -19.30
N SER A 112 -13.53 8.04 -20.28
CA SER A 112 -13.73 8.33 -21.70
C SER A 112 -15.15 8.08 -22.17
N ARG A 113 -15.87 7.14 -21.57
CA ARG A 113 -17.23 6.71 -21.95
C ARG A 113 -18.30 7.11 -20.94
N HIS A 114 -17.96 7.93 -19.94
CA HIS A 114 -18.88 8.40 -18.90
C HIS A 114 -19.60 7.28 -18.13
N ILE A 115 -18.97 6.11 -17.97
CA ILE A 115 -19.60 4.89 -17.43
C ILE A 115 -20.25 5.12 -16.06
N PRO A 116 -19.59 5.71 -15.03
CA PRO A 116 -20.18 5.85 -13.71
C PRO A 116 -21.46 6.69 -13.68
N ILE A 117 -21.45 7.85 -14.38
CA ILE A 117 -22.60 8.75 -14.41
C ILE A 117 -23.72 8.21 -15.29
N ALA A 118 -23.40 7.50 -16.38
CA ALA A 118 -24.39 6.84 -17.20
C ALA A 118 -25.10 5.71 -16.42
N ASN A 119 -24.33 4.91 -15.68
CA ASN A 119 -24.88 3.88 -14.82
C ASN A 119 -25.81 4.46 -13.76
N SER A 120 -25.40 5.54 -13.06
CA SER A 120 -26.23 6.20 -12.06
C SER A 120 -27.54 6.73 -12.66
N SER A 121 -27.49 7.32 -13.87
CA SER A 121 -28.69 7.78 -14.58
C SER A 121 -29.64 6.63 -14.91
N THR A 122 -29.10 5.50 -15.37
CA THR A 122 -29.89 4.31 -15.73
C THR A 122 -30.54 3.68 -14.49
N LEU A 123 -29.83 3.61 -13.37
CA LEU A 123 -30.39 3.11 -12.11
C LEU A 123 -31.55 3.98 -11.59
N LEU A 124 -31.57 5.27 -11.93
CA LEU A 124 -32.68 6.17 -11.65
C LEU A 124 -33.82 6.08 -12.69
N GLY A 125 -33.80 5.07 -13.55
CA GLY A 125 -34.81 4.87 -14.59
C GLY A 125 -34.73 5.84 -15.75
N LYS A 126 -33.66 6.62 -15.91
CA LYS A 126 -33.47 7.59 -16.97
C LYS A 126 -32.74 6.99 -18.17
N TRP A 127 -33.21 7.31 -19.39
CA TRP A 127 -32.60 6.87 -20.64
C TRP A 127 -32.04 8.08 -21.42
N GLU A 128 -30.88 8.60 -20.98
CA GLU A 128 -30.33 9.89 -21.46
C GLU A 128 -29.12 9.71 -22.40
N ARG A 129 -29.24 8.87 -23.42
CA ARG A 129 -28.15 8.50 -24.35
C ARG A 129 -27.31 9.67 -24.85
N LYS A 130 -27.95 10.79 -25.19
CA LYS A 130 -27.26 11.97 -25.75
C LYS A 130 -26.36 12.69 -24.75
N LYS A 131 -26.61 12.53 -23.44
CA LYS A 131 -25.78 13.14 -22.40
C LYS A 131 -24.44 12.44 -22.20
N PHE A 132 -24.38 11.16 -22.56
CA PHE A 132 -23.22 10.31 -22.27
C PHE A 132 -22.47 9.92 -23.54
N VAL A 133 -22.43 10.82 -24.52
CA VAL A 133 -21.61 10.68 -25.72
C VAL A 133 -20.15 10.87 -25.29
N GLY A 134 -19.41 9.80 -25.23
CA GLY A 134 -18.00 9.81 -24.86
C GLY A 134 -17.06 9.85 -26.07
N ASN A 135 -15.79 9.63 -25.81
CA ASN A 135 -14.74 9.59 -26.81
C ASN A 135 -14.21 8.15 -26.96
N GLU A 136 -13.88 7.76 -28.21
CA GLU A 136 -13.13 6.55 -28.45
C GLU A 136 -11.64 6.79 -28.18
N LEU A 137 -10.96 5.79 -27.65
CA LEU A 137 -9.51 5.85 -27.41
C LEU A 137 -8.71 5.39 -28.64
N TYR A 138 -9.40 4.88 -29.64
CA TYR A 138 -8.78 4.42 -30.87
C TYR A 138 -7.93 5.52 -31.51
N MET A 139 -6.69 5.17 -31.87
CA MET A 139 -5.70 6.11 -32.47
C MET A 139 -5.37 7.35 -31.63
N LYS A 140 -5.74 7.39 -30.35
CA LYS A 140 -5.32 8.46 -29.43
C LYS A 140 -3.90 8.20 -28.91
N LYS A 141 -3.20 9.27 -28.58
CA LYS A 141 -1.89 9.19 -27.93
C LYS A 141 -2.10 9.16 -26.41
N LEU A 142 -1.49 8.19 -25.73
CA LEU A 142 -1.49 8.07 -24.27
C LEU A 142 -0.15 8.57 -23.72
N GLY A 143 -0.19 9.57 -22.85
CA GLY A 143 0.94 9.97 -22.03
C GLY A 143 0.91 9.21 -20.70
N VAL A 144 2.02 8.57 -20.32
CA VAL A 144 2.13 7.88 -19.04
C VAL A 144 3.17 8.60 -18.18
N VAL A 145 2.74 9.05 -17.00
CA VAL A 145 3.60 9.67 -15.99
C VAL A 145 3.69 8.72 -14.80
N GLY A 146 4.90 8.34 -14.40
CA GLY A 146 5.08 7.36 -13.32
C GLY A 146 4.95 5.91 -13.82
N LEU A 147 5.84 5.49 -14.70
CA LEU A 147 5.84 4.16 -15.32
C LEU A 147 6.37 3.04 -14.40
N SER A 148 6.69 3.34 -13.16
CA SER A 148 7.44 2.48 -12.22
C SER A 148 6.85 1.07 -12.06
N LEU A 149 5.54 0.93 -11.94
CA LEU A 149 4.89 -0.38 -11.74
C LEU A 149 4.68 -1.17 -13.04
N ILE A 150 4.64 -0.53 -14.20
CA ILE A 150 4.42 -1.19 -15.50
C ILE A 150 5.73 -1.50 -16.22
N HIS A 151 6.86 -1.14 -15.66
CA HIS A 151 8.20 -1.45 -16.17
C HIS A 151 8.64 -2.87 -15.87
N ILE A 152 7.95 -3.51 -15.02
CA ILE A 152 8.28 -4.83 -14.52
C ILE A 152 7.48 -5.90 -15.28
#